data_04011e9f9d0d6e2ed2820f3dff455a57
#
_entry.id   04011e9f9d0d6e2ed2820f3dff455a57
#
_cell.length_a   1.000
_cell.length_b   1.000
_cell.length_c   1.000
_cell.angle_alpha   90.00
_cell.angle_beta   90.00
_cell.angle_gamma   90.00
#
_symmetry.space_group_name_H-M   'P 1'
#
loop_
_entity.id
_entity.type
_entity.pdbx_description
1 polymer ?
#
loop_
_entity_poly.entity_id
_entity_poly.type
_entity_poly.pdbx_seq_one_letter_code
_entity_poly.pdbx_strand_id
1 'polypeptide(L)'
;PSSAASDVYKRQSEHLLPKTRAYAEIWLDGEKVETTEKSVEPILGDNYLPRKFKTTVVIPPQNDVDVHANDLNFVAIAENGQLVGFNVLVGGGLAMTHGDKSTYPRKASDFGFIPLENTLDVAAAVVTTQRDWGNRVNRKNAKTKYTLERVGVDNFKAEVEKRGGVRFQE
;
A
#
# COMPACT_ATOMS: atom_id res chain seq x y z
N PRO A 1 -7.61 -9.59 21.14
CA PRO A 1 -7.20 -9.53 19.71
C PRO A 1 -7.35 -8.13 19.11
N SER A 2 -8.43 -7.39 19.47
CA SER A 2 -8.73 -6.06 18.92
C SER A 2 -7.65 -5.01 19.25
N SER A 3 -7.09 -5.03 20.47
CA SER A 3 -6.03 -4.09 20.86
C SER A 3 -4.75 -4.31 20.08
N ALA A 4 -4.31 -5.56 19.93
CA ALA A 4 -3.09 -5.88 19.17
C ALA A 4 -3.20 -5.49 17.68
N ALA A 5 -4.34 -5.75 17.03
CA ALA A 5 -4.56 -5.32 15.65
C ALA A 5 -4.64 -3.78 15.52
N SER A 6 -5.20 -3.09 16.52
CA SER A 6 -5.20 -1.62 16.58
C SER A 6 -3.79 -1.06 16.72
N ASP A 7 -2.93 -1.70 17.52
CA ASP A 7 -1.53 -1.28 17.67
C ASP A 7 -0.74 -1.49 16.38
N VAL A 8 -0.97 -2.60 15.67
CA VAL A 8 -0.36 -2.84 14.36
C VAL A 8 -0.80 -1.78 13.34
N TYR A 9 -2.10 -1.47 13.30
CA TYR A 9 -2.63 -0.42 12.43
C TYR A 9 -1.97 0.94 12.69
N LYS A 10 -1.83 1.34 13.95
CA LYS A 10 -1.15 2.60 14.31
C LYS A 10 0.31 2.60 13.89
N ARG A 11 1.04 1.55 14.22
CA ARG A 11 2.46 1.41 13.83
C ARG A 11 2.65 1.40 12.32
N GLN A 12 1.78 0.72 11.57
CA GLN A 12 1.81 0.70 10.12
C GLN A 12 1.50 2.09 9.54
N SER A 13 0.52 2.80 10.09
CA SER A 13 0.21 4.17 9.68
C SER A 13 1.38 5.12 9.92
N GLU A 14 1.99 5.08 11.09
CA GLU A 14 3.16 5.90 11.44
C GLU A 14 4.39 5.55 10.59
N HIS A 15 4.60 4.26 10.30
CA HIS A 15 5.71 3.79 9.49
C HIS A 15 5.64 4.30 8.03
N LEU A 16 4.44 4.33 7.46
CA LEU A 16 4.22 4.73 6.07
C LEU A 16 4.01 6.24 5.88
N LEU A 17 3.86 7.01 6.97
CA LEU A 17 3.78 8.47 6.87
C LEU A 17 5.07 9.06 6.31
N PRO A 18 4.99 10.13 5.50
CA PRO A 18 6.17 10.87 5.07
C PRO A 18 7.01 11.31 6.27
N LYS A 19 8.31 11.09 6.20
CA LYS A 19 9.29 11.50 7.24
C LYS A 19 9.84 12.90 6.97
N THR A 20 9.67 13.39 5.76
CA THR A 20 10.15 14.68 5.31
C THR A 20 8.98 15.65 5.09
N ARG A 21 9.26 16.95 5.14
CA ARG A 21 8.28 17.96 4.77
C ARG A 21 8.16 18.01 3.25
N ALA A 22 6.98 18.41 2.76
CA ALA A 22 6.80 18.70 1.35
C ALA A 22 7.85 19.72 0.89
N TYR A 23 8.46 19.45 -0.27
CA TYR A 23 9.40 20.39 -0.88
C TYR A 23 8.69 21.72 -1.13
N ALA A 24 9.25 22.81 -0.64
CA ALA A 24 8.75 24.16 -0.86
C ALA A 24 9.88 25.08 -1.31
N GLU A 25 9.62 25.83 -2.34
CA GLU A 25 10.50 26.92 -2.81
C GLU A 25 9.76 28.23 -2.66
N ILE A 26 10.45 29.24 -2.15
CA ILE A 26 9.93 30.62 -2.11
C ILE A 26 10.71 31.40 -3.17
N TRP A 27 9.98 31.92 -4.14
CA TRP A 27 10.50 32.77 -5.21
C TRP A 27 10.00 34.20 -5.01
N LEU A 28 10.90 35.16 -5.03
CA LEU A 28 10.58 36.59 -4.97
C LEU A 28 11.24 37.28 -6.16
N ASP A 29 10.48 38.00 -6.96
CA ASP A 29 10.93 38.74 -8.16
C ASP A 29 11.77 37.89 -9.16
N GLY A 30 11.44 36.60 -9.26
CA GLY A 30 12.15 35.67 -10.13
C GLY A 30 13.45 35.11 -9.56
N GLU A 31 13.82 35.48 -8.34
CA GLU A 31 14.94 34.91 -7.59
C GLU A 31 14.46 33.98 -6.50
N LYS A 32 15.16 32.85 -6.33
CA LYS A 32 14.89 31.85 -5.32
C LYS A 32 15.45 32.32 -3.97
N VAL A 33 14.56 32.62 -3.03
CA VAL A 33 14.93 33.19 -1.73
C VAL A 33 15.18 32.11 -0.68
N GLU A 34 14.43 31.01 -0.70
CA GLU A 34 14.55 29.94 0.28
C GLU A 34 14.25 28.57 -0.33
N THR A 35 15.04 27.58 0.04
CA THR A 35 14.80 26.16 -0.24
C THR A 35 14.80 25.38 1.05
N THR A 36 13.79 24.55 1.24
CA THR A 36 13.93 23.43 2.18
C THR A 36 14.96 22.46 1.59
N GLU A 37 15.95 22.03 2.38
CA GLU A 37 16.90 21.00 1.94
C GLU A 37 16.12 19.80 1.40
N LYS A 38 16.53 19.31 0.24
CA LYS A 38 15.93 18.16 -0.42
C LYS A 38 16.27 16.90 0.37
N SER A 39 15.49 16.62 1.39
CA SER A 39 15.62 15.36 2.12
C SER A 39 14.93 14.24 1.33
N VAL A 40 15.64 13.13 1.12
CA VAL A 40 15.10 11.97 0.42
C VAL A 40 14.08 11.27 1.30
N GLU A 41 12.85 11.15 0.81
CA GLU A 41 11.79 10.41 1.49
C GLU A 41 12.08 8.90 1.43
N PRO A 42 12.25 8.19 2.55
CA PRO A 42 12.75 6.82 2.54
C PRO A 42 11.80 5.81 1.85
N ILE A 43 10.49 5.94 2.05
CA ILE A 43 9.50 5.02 1.47
C ILE A 43 8.90 5.61 0.18
N LEU A 44 8.48 6.86 0.21
CA LEU A 44 7.78 7.47 -0.91
C LEU A 44 8.73 7.98 -2.00
N GLY A 45 10.00 8.18 -1.68
CA GLY A 45 11.01 8.67 -2.62
C GLY A 45 10.67 10.05 -3.18
N ASP A 46 11.35 10.45 -4.27
CA ASP A 46 11.12 11.74 -4.92
C ASP A 46 9.77 11.84 -5.65
N ASN A 47 9.20 10.71 -6.02
CA ASN A 47 8.04 10.67 -6.93
C ASN A 47 6.71 10.43 -6.23
N TYR A 48 6.71 10.05 -4.96
CA TYR A 48 5.53 9.66 -4.20
C TYR A 48 4.69 8.57 -4.91
N LEU A 49 3.48 8.33 -4.43
CA LEU A 49 2.56 7.38 -5.05
C LEU A 49 1.80 8.02 -6.23
N PRO A 50 1.56 7.29 -7.33
CA PRO A 50 0.85 7.83 -8.49
C PRO A 50 -0.63 8.14 -8.21
N ARG A 51 -1.20 7.54 -7.16
CA ARG A 51 -2.61 7.69 -6.78
C ARG A 51 -2.79 7.47 -5.28
N LYS A 52 -3.95 7.91 -4.74
CA LYS A 52 -4.40 7.58 -3.37
C LYS A 52 -4.31 6.08 -3.14
N PHE A 53 -3.64 5.69 -2.07
CA PHE A 53 -3.44 4.31 -1.64
C PHE A 53 -4.19 4.08 -0.33
N LYS A 54 -4.94 3.00 -0.24
CA LYS A 54 -5.72 2.65 0.94
C LYS A 54 -5.19 1.36 1.55
N THR A 55 -4.91 1.41 2.84
CA THR A 55 -4.59 0.22 3.64
C THR A 55 -5.69 -0.02 4.65
N THR A 56 -6.07 -1.28 4.84
CA THR A 56 -7.05 -1.70 5.83
C THR A 56 -6.54 -2.86 6.67
N VAL A 57 -7.02 -2.92 7.90
CA VAL A 57 -6.84 -4.06 8.80
C VAL A 57 -8.22 -4.54 9.21
N VAL A 58 -8.49 -5.82 9.06
CA VAL A 58 -9.77 -6.44 9.43
C VAL A 58 -9.56 -7.57 10.42
N ILE A 59 -10.48 -7.69 11.36
CA ILE A 59 -10.51 -8.76 12.37
C ILE A 59 -11.73 -9.63 12.10
N PRO A 60 -11.57 -10.83 11.52
CA PRO A 60 -12.68 -11.75 11.31
C PRO A 60 -13.44 -12.08 12.61
N PRO A 61 -14.75 -12.38 12.52
CA PRO A 61 -15.53 -12.58 11.30
C PRO A 61 -16.10 -11.29 10.69
N GLN A 62 -15.85 -10.14 11.25
CA GLN A 62 -16.35 -8.86 10.76
C GLN A 62 -15.56 -8.40 9.54
N ASN A 63 -16.22 -7.72 8.59
CA ASN A 63 -15.60 -7.10 7.43
C ASN A 63 -16.26 -5.74 7.16
N ASP A 64 -16.10 -4.83 8.11
CA ASP A 64 -16.62 -3.47 8.08
C ASP A 64 -15.76 -2.50 7.25
N VAL A 65 -14.58 -2.94 6.81
CA VAL A 65 -13.63 -2.17 6.01
C VAL A 65 -13.63 -2.55 4.52
N ASP A 66 -14.46 -3.50 4.12
CA ASP A 66 -14.56 -3.98 2.74
C ASP A 66 -13.20 -4.46 2.19
N VAL A 67 -12.65 -5.47 2.86
CA VAL A 67 -11.27 -5.95 2.70
C VAL A 67 -10.86 -6.27 1.25
N HIS A 68 -11.80 -6.62 0.37
CA HIS A 68 -11.51 -6.89 -1.04
C HIS A 68 -11.48 -5.64 -1.93
N ALA A 69 -11.78 -4.46 -1.38
CA ALA A 69 -11.98 -3.24 -2.16
C ALA A 69 -10.87 -2.19 -2.02
N ASN A 70 -9.77 -2.53 -1.34
CA ASN A 70 -8.69 -1.59 -1.06
C ASN A 70 -7.33 -2.07 -1.62
N ASP A 71 -6.35 -1.17 -1.67
CA ASP A 71 -5.06 -1.42 -2.34
C ASP A 71 -4.20 -2.44 -1.58
N LEU A 72 -4.20 -2.37 -0.23
CA LEU A 72 -3.50 -3.30 0.66
C LEU A 72 -4.39 -3.63 1.86
N ASN A 73 -4.54 -4.90 2.17
CA ASN A 73 -5.43 -5.35 3.23
C ASN A 73 -4.76 -6.45 4.08
N PHE A 74 -4.85 -6.30 5.38
CA PHE A 74 -4.37 -7.24 6.37
C PHE A 74 -5.55 -7.89 7.09
N VAL A 75 -5.74 -9.20 6.89
CA VAL A 75 -6.75 -10.00 7.57
C VAL A 75 -6.11 -10.69 8.76
N ALA A 76 -6.51 -10.30 9.96
CA ALA A 76 -5.89 -10.80 11.19
C ALA A 76 -6.12 -12.31 11.37
N ILE A 77 -5.04 -13.02 11.67
CA ILE A 77 -5.05 -14.43 12.04
C ILE A 77 -4.68 -14.55 13.51
N ALA A 78 -5.53 -15.21 14.29
CA ALA A 78 -5.31 -15.41 15.71
C ALA A 78 -5.33 -16.90 16.05
N GLU A 79 -4.39 -17.32 16.87
CA GLU A 79 -4.32 -18.66 17.47
C GLU A 79 -4.41 -18.55 18.99
N ASN A 80 -5.24 -19.34 19.61
CA ASN A 80 -5.45 -19.32 21.06
C ASN A 80 -5.71 -17.91 21.64
N GLY A 81 -6.42 -17.06 20.87
CA GLY A 81 -6.75 -15.70 21.25
C GLY A 81 -5.61 -14.67 21.09
N GLN A 82 -4.46 -15.07 20.55
CA GLN A 82 -3.33 -14.21 20.26
C GLN A 82 -3.19 -13.97 18.75
N LEU A 83 -2.89 -12.72 18.38
CA LEU A 83 -2.61 -12.37 16.99
C LEU A 83 -1.26 -12.95 16.60
N VAL A 84 -1.23 -13.81 15.59
CA VAL A 84 0.00 -14.47 15.09
C VAL A 84 0.50 -13.89 13.78
N GLY A 85 -0.37 -13.26 13.00
CA GLY A 85 0.01 -12.67 11.72
C GLY A 85 -1.20 -12.23 10.92
N PHE A 86 -1.02 -12.08 9.62
CA PHE A 86 -2.06 -11.63 8.69
C PHE A 86 -2.03 -12.40 7.38
N ASN A 87 -3.21 -12.71 6.85
CA ASN A 87 -3.34 -12.90 5.40
C ASN A 87 -3.36 -11.55 4.72
N VAL A 88 -2.63 -11.42 3.62
CA VAL A 88 -2.43 -10.16 2.89
C VAL A 88 -3.13 -10.22 1.54
N LEU A 89 -4.05 -9.27 1.32
CA LEU A 89 -4.73 -9.13 0.04
C LEU A 89 -4.33 -7.80 -0.61
N VAL A 90 -4.01 -7.83 -1.90
CA VAL A 90 -3.45 -6.67 -2.61
C VAL A 90 -4.20 -6.37 -3.91
N GLY A 91 -4.36 -5.08 -4.22
CA GLY A 91 -4.83 -4.61 -5.52
C GLY A 91 -6.33 -4.70 -5.74
N GLY A 92 -7.12 -4.41 -4.70
CA GLY A 92 -8.57 -4.27 -4.79
C GLY A 92 -9.04 -2.86 -5.12
N GLY A 93 -10.26 -2.78 -5.64
CA GLY A 93 -10.93 -1.50 -5.90
C GLY A 93 -12.18 -1.67 -6.74
N LEU A 94 -13.35 -1.32 -6.19
CA LEU A 94 -14.64 -1.54 -6.85
C LEU A 94 -15.06 -0.36 -7.76
N ALA A 95 -14.47 0.81 -7.56
CA ALA A 95 -14.82 1.99 -8.34
C ALA A 95 -14.41 1.86 -9.82
N MET A 96 -15.29 2.31 -10.70
CA MET A 96 -15.04 2.48 -12.13
C MET A 96 -15.59 3.83 -12.61
N THR A 97 -15.10 4.31 -13.74
CA THR A 97 -15.63 5.51 -14.41
C THR A 97 -16.72 5.10 -15.37
N HIS A 98 -17.92 5.67 -15.23
CA HIS A 98 -19.02 5.37 -16.13
C HIS A 98 -18.64 5.64 -17.60
N GLY A 99 -18.94 4.68 -18.47
CA GLY A 99 -18.66 4.78 -19.92
C GLY A 99 -17.19 4.54 -20.29
N ASP A 100 -16.27 4.36 -19.35
CA ASP A 100 -14.86 4.12 -19.62
C ASP A 100 -14.48 2.66 -19.34
N LYS A 101 -14.43 1.86 -20.41
CA LYS A 101 -14.11 0.43 -20.33
C LYS A 101 -12.68 0.13 -19.89
N SER A 102 -11.78 1.13 -19.87
CA SER A 102 -10.43 0.97 -19.34
C SER A 102 -10.40 0.94 -17.81
N THR A 103 -11.52 1.30 -17.17
CA THR A 103 -11.69 1.26 -15.73
C THR A 103 -12.76 0.24 -15.35
N TYR A 104 -12.46 -0.61 -14.37
CA TYR A 104 -13.32 -1.72 -13.96
C TYR A 104 -13.14 -2.06 -12.48
N PRO A 105 -14.13 -2.70 -11.83
CA PRO A 105 -13.98 -3.21 -10.49
C PRO A 105 -13.06 -4.43 -10.46
N ARG A 106 -12.26 -4.56 -9.38
CA ARG A 106 -11.39 -5.71 -9.15
C ARG A 106 -11.36 -6.05 -7.66
N LYS A 107 -11.47 -7.32 -7.33
CA LYS A 107 -11.19 -7.81 -5.97
C LYS A 107 -9.68 -7.86 -5.74
N ALA A 108 -9.26 -7.61 -4.49
CA ALA A 108 -7.89 -7.82 -4.08
C ALA A 108 -7.49 -9.30 -4.25
N SER A 109 -6.27 -9.54 -4.71
CA SER A 109 -5.68 -10.88 -4.81
C SER A 109 -5.09 -11.28 -3.47
N ASP A 110 -5.30 -12.54 -3.09
CA ASP A 110 -4.68 -13.12 -1.90
C ASP A 110 -3.19 -13.43 -2.20
N PHE A 111 -2.31 -12.89 -1.36
CA PHE A 111 -0.88 -13.14 -1.43
C PHE A 111 -0.46 -14.24 -0.45
N GLY A 112 -1.28 -14.53 0.55
CA GLY A 112 -1.05 -15.51 1.59
C GLY A 112 -0.69 -14.90 2.94
N PHE A 113 -0.31 -15.78 3.87
CA PHE A 113 -0.02 -15.44 5.26
C PHE A 113 1.39 -14.90 5.45
N ILE A 114 1.52 -13.95 6.39
CA ILE A 114 2.80 -13.46 6.94
C ILE A 114 2.74 -13.43 8.46
N PRO A 115 3.85 -13.76 9.16
CA PRO A 115 3.99 -13.53 10.60
C PRO A 115 3.86 -12.04 10.96
N LEU A 116 3.47 -11.79 12.21
CA LEU A 116 3.21 -10.45 12.72
C LEU A 116 4.41 -9.49 12.57
N GLU A 117 5.61 -9.98 12.79
CA GLU A 117 6.85 -9.21 12.68
C GLU A 117 7.13 -8.67 11.27
N ASN A 118 6.63 -9.35 10.23
CA ASN A 118 6.85 -8.95 8.84
C ASN A 118 5.85 -7.90 8.31
N THR A 119 4.89 -7.48 9.13
CA THR A 119 3.78 -6.62 8.68
C THR A 119 4.26 -5.29 8.11
N LEU A 120 5.20 -4.62 8.75
CA LEU A 120 5.71 -3.31 8.30
C LEU A 120 6.57 -3.43 7.03
N ASP A 121 7.39 -4.47 6.95
CA ASP A 121 8.24 -4.72 5.78
C ASP A 121 7.39 -5.03 4.55
N VAL A 122 6.36 -5.85 4.69
CA VAL A 122 5.39 -6.13 3.62
C VAL A 122 4.61 -4.88 3.23
N ALA A 123 4.16 -4.07 4.19
CA ALA A 123 3.47 -2.82 3.90
C ALA A 123 4.36 -1.87 3.08
N ALA A 124 5.60 -1.67 3.49
CA ALA A 124 6.57 -0.85 2.78
C ALA A 124 6.90 -1.44 1.38
N ALA A 125 7.04 -2.77 1.28
CA ALA A 125 7.31 -3.45 0.02
C ALA A 125 6.18 -3.27 -1.00
N VAL A 126 4.91 -3.42 -0.60
CA VAL A 126 3.76 -3.19 -1.48
C VAL A 126 3.67 -1.73 -1.92
N VAL A 127 3.85 -0.79 -0.98
CA VAL A 127 3.82 0.65 -1.27
C VAL A 127 4.93 1.04 -2.24
N THR A 128 6.16 0.60 -2.00
CA THR A 128 7.31 0.94 -2.87
C THR A 128 7.21 0.28 -4.23
N THR A 129 6.67 -0.95 -4.32
CA THR A 129 6.39 -1.60 -5.61
C THR A 129 5.36 -0.80 -6.40
N GLN A 130 4.26 -0.39 -5.78
CA GLN A 130 3.25 0.45 -6.43
C GLN A 130 3.80 1.84 -6.79
N ARG A 131 4.67 2.42 -5.95
CA ARG A 131 5.36 3.69 -6.25
C ARG A 131 6.14 3.59 -7.55
N ASP A 132 6.91 2.51 -7.72
CA ASP A 132 7.83 2.36 -8.84
C ASP A 132 7.16 1.81 -10.10
N TRP A 133 6.18 0.92 -9.93
CA TRP A 133 5.52 0.23 -11.04
C TRP A 133 4.15 0.82 -11.43
N GLY A 134 3.59 1.70 -10.62
CA GLY A 134 2.30 2.33 -10.89
C GLY A 134 2.31 3.19 -12.15
N ASN A 135 1.17 3.24 -12.85
CA ASN A 135 1.02 4.05 -14.05
C ASN A 135 0.95 5.55 -13.70
N ARG A 136 1.91 6.33 -14.17
CA ARG A 136 1.97 7.79 -13.98
C ARG A 136 1.49 8.59 -15.17
N VAL A 137 1.35 7.95 -16.33
CA VAL A 137 0.90 8.59 -17.57
C VAL A 137 -0.63 8.71 -17.59
N ASN A 138 -1.32 7.61 -17.29
CA ASN A 138 -2.78 7.57 -17.25
C ASN A 138 -3.30 7.54 -15.82
N ARG A 139 -3.77 8.68 -15.32
CA ARG A 139 -4.31 8.81 -13.97
C ARG A 139 -5.52 7.91 -13.69
N LYS A 140 -6.33 7.55 -14.69
CA LYS A 140 -7.47 6.66 -14.53
C LYS A 140 -7.04 5.23 -14.19
N ASN A 141 -5.90 4.80 -14.70
CA ASN A 141 -5.31 3.48 -14.49
C ASN A 141 -4.12 3.49 -13.51
N ALA A 142 -4.01 4.49 -12.63
CA ALA A 142 -2.89 4.65 -11.71
C ALA A 142 -3.03 3.87 -10.39
N LYS A 143 -4.19 3.24 -10.13
CA LYS A 143 -4.41 2.45 -8.91
C LYS A 143 -3.67 1.11 -8.95
N THR A 144 -3.37 0.58 -7.79
CA THR A 144 -2.67 -0.70 -7.60
C THR A 144 -3.32 -1.86 -8.35
N LYS A 145 -4.65 -1.91 -8.42
CA LYS A 145 -5.38 -2.96 -9.16
C LYS A 145 -4.98 -3.04 -10.63
N TYR A 146 -4.74 -1.91 -11.27
CA TYR A 146 -4.33 -1.88 -12.68
C TYR A 146 -2.84 -2.21 -12.85
N THR A 147 -2.03 -1.92 -11.84
CA THR A 147 -0.63 -2.35 -11.83
C THR A 147 -0.55 -3.87 -11.79
N LEU A 148 -1.30 -4.52 -10.87
CA LEU A 148 -1.34 -5.98 -10.79
C LEU A 148 -1.84 -6.63 -12.09
N GLU A 149 -2.88 -6.08 -12.72
CA GLU A 149 -3.37 -6.61 -14.01
C GLU A 149 -2.33 -6.50 -15.12
N ARG A 150 -1.61 -5.38 -15.16
CA ARG A 150 -0.60 -5.12 -16.19
C ARG A 150 0.64 -5.99 -16.04
N VAL A 151 1.14 -6.18 -14.82
CA VAL A 151 2.40 -6.90 -14.58
C VAL A 151 2.20 -8.37 -14.22
N GLY A 152 0.98 -8.77 -13.87
CA GLY A 152 0.64 -10.08 -13.33
C GLY A 152 0.75 -10.14 -11.81
N VAL A 153 -0.16 -10.88 -11.19
CA VAL A 153 -0.21 -11.04 -9.72
C VAL A 153 1.07 -11.66 -9.18
N ASP A 154 1.53 -12.73 -9.81
CA ASP A 154 2.72 -13.48 -9.38
C ASP A 154 3.98 -12.64 -9.46
N ASN A 155 4.13 -11.84 -10.52
CA ASN A 155 5.27 -10.94 -10.67
C ASN A 155 5.26 -9.84 -9.61
N PHE A 156 4.09 -9.27 -9.32
CA PHE A 156 3.95 -8.27 -8.27
C PHE A 156 4.25 -8.87 -6.88
N LYS A 157 3.71 -10.06 -6.58
CA LYS A 157 3.97 -10.80 -5.34
C LYS A 157 5.46 -11.09 -5.17
N ALA A 158 6.13 -11.60 -6.20
CA ALA A 158 7.57 -11.89 -6.17
C ALA A 158 8.42 -10.64 -5.90
N GLU A 159 8.06 -9.49 -6.48
CA GLU A 159 8.76 -8.22 -6.19
C GLU A 159 8.52 -7.75 -4.75
N VAL A 160 7.31 -7.93 -4.22
CA VAL A 160 6.99 -7.62 -2.82
C VAL A 160 7.80 -8.52 -1.88
N GLU A 161 7.88 -9.82 -2.14
CA GLU A 161 8.69 -10.77 -1.37
C GLU A 161 10.17 -10.36 -1.36
N LYS A 162 10.69 -10.00 -2.54
CA LYS A 162 12.08 -9.55 -2.70
C LYS A 162 12.38 -8.29 -1.90
N ARG A 163 11.50 -7.27 -1.97
CA ARG A 163 11.68 -6.00 -1.27
C ARG A 163 11.50 -6.13 0.24
N GLY A 164 10.52 -6.91 0.65
CA GLY A 164 10.20 -7.14 2.05
C GLY A 164 11.11 -8.15 2.75
N GLY A 165 11.92 -8.90 2.00
CA GLY A 165 12.74 -9.99 2.54
C GLY A 165 11.91 -11.11 3.16
N VAL A 166 10.70 -11.34 2.65
CA VAL A 166 9.71 -12.27 3.21
C VAL A 166 9.25 -13.30 2.16
N ARG A 167 8.61 -14.35 2.63
CA ARG A 167 7.87 -15.32 1.79
C ARG A 167 6.46 -15.43 2.32
N PHE A 168 5.49 -15.29 1.43
CA PHE A 168 4.10 -15.57 1.77
C PHE A 168 3.89 -17.08 1.88
N GLN A 169 3.20 -17.47 2.96
CA GLN A 169 2.80 -18.86 3.21
C GLN A 169 1.36 -19.07 2.73
N GLU A 170 1.03 -20.30 2.31
CA GLU A 170 -0.33 -20.72 1.95
C GLU A 170 -1.22 -20.92 3.19
#